data_43e45ccb2f56ea4c15a9ca5a8662c34a
#
_entry.id   43e45ccb2f56ea4c15a9ca5a8662c34a
#
_cell.length_a   1.000
_cell.length_b   1.000
_cell.length_c   1.000
_cell.angle_alpha   90.00
_cell.angle_beta   90.00
_cell.angle_gamma   90.00
#
_symmetry.space_group_name_H-M   'P 1'
#
loop_
_entity.id
_entity.type
_entity.pdbx_description
1 polymer ?
#
loop_
_entity_poly.entity_id
_entity_poly.type
_entity_poly.pdbx_seq_one_letter_code
_entity_poly.pdbx_strand_id
1 'polypeptide(L)'
;LVVEGRDKDMINRGGEKISAEEVENLVYQLPSVAQVAAVAMPDRELGERVCLYVVPRPGAAVTLEEIRAAMDAMGVARFKLPEHLVLVDELAATTVGKIDKKALRADIAGRLGGTPA
;
A
#
# COMPACT_ATOMS: atom_id res chain seq x y z
N LEU A 1 8.68 -10.75 21.93
CA LEU A 1 8.66 -10.66 21.42
C LEU A 1 8.21 -10.61 20.17
N VAL A 2 7.81 -10.61 19.94
CA VAL A 2 7.19 -10.81 19.01
C VAL A 2 7.07 -9.82 17.96
N VAL A 3 8.03 -9.29 17.48
CA VAL A 3 8.03 -8.28 16.51
C VAL A 3 8.44 -8.76 15.19
N GLU A 4 8.63 -10.00 15.10
CA GLU A 4 9.14 -10.52 13.88
C GLU A 4 8.23 -10.30 12.70
N GLY A 5 6.99 -10.06 12.88
CA GLY A 5 6.11 -9.81 11.75
C GLY A 5 6.47 -8.59 10.96
N ARG A 6 7.18 -7.64 11.57
CA ARG A 6 7.49 -6.42 10.92
C ARG A 6 8.46 -6.53 9.81
N ASP A 7 9.44 -7.38 9.97
CA ASP A 7 10.47 -7.54 8.96
C ASP A 7 9.89 -8.05 7.67
N LYS A 8 8.80 -8.77 7.75
CA LYS A 8 8.18 -9.33 6.56
C LYS A 8 7.33 -8.33 5.80
N ASP A 9 7.08 -7.19 6.41
CA ASP A 9 6.22 -6.19 5.80
C ASP A 9 7.04 -5.09 5.15
N MET A 10 8.10 -5.49 4.48
CA MET A 10 8.95 -4.57 3.76
C MET A 10 8.74 -4.74 2.27
N ILE A 11 8.80 -3.63 1.57
CA ILE A 11 8.68 -3.61 0.11
C ILE A 11 10.06 -3.31 -0.45
N ASN A 12 10.54 -4.18 -1.32
CA ASN A 12 11.88 -4.04 -1.88
C ASN A 12 11.81 -3.45 -3.28
N ARG A 13 11.92 -2.14 -3.36
CA ARG A 13 11.82 -1.43 -4.62
C ARG A 13 13.21 -1.13 -5.16
N GLY A 14 13.67 -2.01 -6.05
CA GLY A 14 14.95 -1.80 -6.71
C GLY A 14 16.13 -1.71 -5.76
N GLY A 15 16.08 -2.47 -4.66
CA GLY A 15 17.14 -2.43 -3.67
C GLY A 15 16.83 -1.50 -2.50
N GLU A 16 15.84 -0.63 -2.64
CA GLU A 16 15.44 0.24 -1.55
C GLU A 16 14.37 -0.48 -0.72
N LYS A 17 14.61 -0.59 0.56
CA LYS A 17 13.65 -1.24 1.45
C LYS A 17 12.72 -0.22 2.05
N ILE A 18 11.43 -0.42 1.83
CA ILE A 18 10.40 0.51 2.27
C ILE A 18 9.53 -0.20 3.30
N SER A 19 9.35 0.43 4.46
CA SER A 19 8.47 -0.13 5.47
C SER A 19 7.01 0.14 5.07
N ALA A 20 6.24 -0.93 4.88
CA ALA A 20 4.84 -0.78 4.56
C ALA A 20 4.10 -0.07 5.69
N GLU A 21 4.47 -0.37 6.93
CA GLU A 21 3.86 0.26 8.09
C GLU A 21 4.10 1.76 8.10
N GLU A 22 5.30 2.18 7.76
CA GLU A 22 5.62 3.59 7.71
C GLU A 22 4.75 4.31 6.68
N VAL A 23 4.61 3.71 5.50
CA VAL A 23 3.78 4.29 4.44
C VAL A 23 2.33 4.37 4.90
N GLU A 24 1.83 3.31 5.53
CA GLU A 24 0.46 3.30 6.01
C GLU A 24 0.22 4.41 7.03
N ASN A 25 1.16 4.58 7.96
CA ASN A 25 1.02 5.61 8.99
C ASN A 25 0.97 7.00 8.38
N LEU A 26 1.75 7.24 7.34
CA LEU A 26 1.73 8.53 6.67
C LEU A 26 0.41 8.76 5.96
N VAL A 27 -0.11 7.74 5.29
CA VAL A 27 -1.36 7.87 4.55
C VAL A 27 -2.55 8.04 5.50
N TYR A 28 -2.48 7.42 6.68
CA TYR A 28 -3.54 7.58 7.67
C TYR A 28 -3.71 9.00 8.15
N GLN A 29 -2.74 9.85 7.94
CA GLN A 29 -2.86 11.25 8.34
C GLN A 29 -3.78 12.03 7.41
N LEU A 30 -4.13 11.46 6.28
CA LEU A 30 -5.02 12.13 5.34
C LEU A 30 -6.47 11.97 5.80
N PRO A 31 -7.23 13.07 5.88
CA PRO A 31 -8.61 12.99 6.41
C PRO A 31 -9.57 12.22 5.50
N SER A 32 -9.24 12.06 4.24
CA SER A 32 -10.13 11.35 3.31
C SER A 32 -9.96 9.84 3.36
N VAL A 33 -8.97 9.33 4.11
CA VAL A 33 -8.67 7.91 4.16
C VAL A 33 -9.24 7.30 5.43
N ALA A 34 -10.09 6.27 5.28
CA ALA A 34 -10.62 5.54 6.43
C ALA A 34 -9.70 4.40 6.82
N GLN A 35 -9.22 3.65 5.83
CA GLN A 35 -8.29 2.55 6.06
C GLN A 35 -7.31 2.47 4.91
N VAL A 36 -6.12 1.98 5.18
CA VAL A 36 -5.11 1.80 4.15
C VAL A 36 -4.25 0.60 4.46
N ALA A 37 -3.83 -0.10 3.41
CA ALA A 37 -2.85 -1.16 3.50
C ALA A 37 -1.85 -0.97 2.38
N ALA A 38 -0.57 -0.97 2.72
CA ALA A 38 0.49 -0.88 1.73
C ALA A 38 1.06 -2.28 1.52
N VAL A 39 1.16 -2.69 0.26
CA VAL A 39 1.66 -4.02 -0.07
C VAL A 39 2.65 -3.94 -1.22
N ALA A 40 3.46 -4.96 -1.34
CA ALA A 40 4.40 -5.07 -2.44
C ALA A 40 3.67 -5.50 -3.70
N MET A 41 3.87 -4.75 -4.76
CA MET A 41 3.31 -5.05 -6.06
C MET A 41 4.43 -5.54 -6.96
N PRO A 42 4.28 -6.70 -7.62
CA PRO A 42 5.34 -7.21 -8.48
C PRO A 42 5.67 -6.24 -9.60
N ASP A 43 6.94 -6.10 -9.89
CA ASP A 43 7.39 -5.23 -10.96
C ASP A 43 8.60 -5.85 -11.64
N ARG A 44 8.62 -5.80 -12.96
CA ARG A 44 9.68 -6.41 -13.73
C ARG A 44 11.03 -5.74 -13.56
N GLU A 45 11.03 -4.43 -13.46
CA GLU A 45 12.26 -3.68 -13.40
C GLU A 45 12.81 -3.53 -11.99
N LEU A 46 11.94 -3.28 -11.05
CA LEU A 46 12.37 -2.98 -9.69
C LEU A 46 12.17 -4.15 -8.73
N GLY A 47 11.53 -5.20 -9.18
CA GLY A 47 11.18 -6.31 -8.31
C GLY A 47 9.85 -6.08 -7.62
N GLU A 48 9.74 -4.98 -6.90
CA GLU A 48 8.50 -4.62 -6.21
C GLU A 48 8.30 -3.11 -6.23
N ARG A 49 7.04 -2.70 -6.16
CA ARG A 49 6.68 -1.30 -6.01
C ARG A 49 5.64 -1.18 -4.91
N VAL A 50 5.42 0.03 -4.43
CA VAL A 50 4.45 0.25 -3.36
C VAL A 50 3.05 0.36 -3.97
N CYS A 51 2.14 -0.49 -3.51
CA CYS A 51 0.74 -0.43 -3.90
C CYS A 51 -0.08 -0.17 -2.66
N LEU A 52 -1.04 0.75 -2.76
CA LEU A 52 -1.94 1.06 -1.65
C LEU A 52 -3.33 0.53 -1.96
N TYR A 53 -3.91 -0.13 -0.97
CA TYR A 53 -5.33 -0.43 -0.96
C TYR A 53 -5.95 0.53 0.04
N VAL A 54 -6.88 1.35 -0.41
CA VAL A 54 -7.45 2.40 0.42
C VAL A 54 -8.96 2.29 0.48
N VAL A 55 -9.49 2.41 1.70
CA VAL A 55 -10.92 2.57 1.92
C VAL A 55 -11.15 4.04 2.19
N PRO A 56 -11.79 4.78 1.27
CA PRO A 56 -12.02 6.19 1.51
C PRO A 56 -13.14 6.39 2.52
N ARG A 57 -13.13 7.52 3.19
CA ARG A 57 -14.23 7.85 4.08
C ARG A 57 -15.50 8.11 3.26
N PRO A 58 -16.67 7.89 3.84
CA PRO A 58 -17.92 8.12 3.10
C PRO A 58 -17.96 9.54 2.52
N GLY A 59 -18.24 9.60 1.23
CA GLY A 59 -18.32 10.87 0.54
C GLY A 59 -16.99 11.48 0.14
N ALA A 60 -15.88 10.85 0.48
CA ALA A 60 -14.57 11.36 0.14
C ALA A 60 -14.07 10.78 -1.17
N ALA A 61 -13.30 11.57 -1.89
CA ALA A 61 -12.64 11.11 -3.11
C ALA A 61 -11.14 11.04 -2.81
N VAL A 62 -10.52 9.93 -3.19
CA VAL A 62 -9.09 9.73 -2.96
C VAL A 62 -8.44 9.36 -4.28
N THR A 63 -7.38 10.05 -4.63
CA THR A 63 -6.62 9.74 -5.84
C THR A 63 -5.17 9.48 -5.46
N LEU A 64 -4.48 8.75 -6.33
CA LEU A 64 -3.07 8.48 -6.11
C LEU A 64 -2.27 9.78 -6.09
N GLU A 65 -2.62 10.70 -6.96
CA GLU A 65 -1.93 11.99 -7.03
C GLU A 65 -2.04 12.77 -5.75
N GLU A 66 -3.22 12.78 -5.14
CA GLU A 66 -3.41 13.47 -3.87
C GLU A 66 -2.55 12.87 -2.78
N ILE A 67 -2.50 11.54 -2.73
CA ILE A 67 -1.71 10.86 -1.72
C ILE A 67 -0.23 11.16 -1.92
N ARG A 68 0.24 11.08 -3.17
CA ARG A 68 1.65 11.35 -3.45
C ARG A 68 2.01 12.80 -3.13
N ALA A 69 1.13 13.73 -3.48
CA ALA A 69 1.38 15.13 -3.19
C ALA A 69 1.44 15.40 -1.69
N ALA A 70 0.54 14.78 -0.94
CA ALA A 70 0.52 14.96 0.51
C ALA A 70 1.78 14.40 1.15
N MET A 71 2.21 13.21 0.72
CA MET A 71 3.42 12.61 1.26
C MET A 71 4.65 13.42 0.88
N ASP A 72 4.69 13.93 -0.33
CA ASP A 72 5.79 14.77 -0.77
C ASP A 72 5.87 16.05 0.07
N ALA A 73 4.73 16.62 0.38
CA ALA A 73 4.65 17.80 1.24
C ALA A 73 5.13 17.50 2.66
N MET A 74 5.03 16.26 3.09
CA MET A 74 5.54 15.84 4.40
C MET A 74 7.04 15.59 4.39
N GLY A 75 7.68 15.70 3.23
CA GLY A 75 9.12 15.47 3.14
C GLY A 75 9.50 14.01 2.96
N VAL A 76 8.57 13.18 2.53
CA VAL A 76 8.82 11.75 2.34
C VAL A 76 9.71 11.55 1.13
N ALA A 77 10.68 10.63 1.25
CA ALA A 77 11.57 10.31 0.15
C ALA A 77 10.77 9.80 -1.04
N ARG A 78 11.20 10.19 -2.24
CA ARG A 78 10.46 9.86 -3.45
C ARG A 78 10.26 8.37 -3.67
N PHE A 79 11.26 7.56 -3.33
CA PHE A 79 11.13 6.13 -3.55
C PHE A 79 10.10 5.49 -2.63
N LYS A 80 9.67 6.19 -1.60
CA LYS A 80 8.65 5.67 -0.67
C LYS A 80 7.23 6.04 -1.11
N LEU A 81 7.09 6.89 -2.12
CA LEU A 81 5.77 7.29 -2.57
C LEU A 81 5.10 6.11 -3.28
N PRO A 82 3.80 5.90 -3.04
CA PRO A 82 3.10 4.79 -3.68
C PRO A 82 3.00 5.04 -5.18
N GLU A 83 3.00 3.94 -5.93
CA GLU A 83 2.96 4.00 -7.38
C GLU A 83 1.69 3.40 -7.96
N HIS A 84 0.86 2.80 -7.11
CA HIS A 84 -0.39 2.22 -7.55
C HIS A 84 -1.42 2.34 -6.44
N LEU A 85 -2.67 2.57 -6.81
CA LEU A 85 -3.74 2.74 -5.84
C LEU A 85 -4.94 1.91 -6.25
N VAL A 86 -5.47 1.14 -5.31
CA VAL A 86 -6.71 0.40 -5.51
C VAL A 86 -7.69 0.89 -4.44
N LEU A 87 -8.83 1.40 -4.87
CA LEU A 87 -9.88 1.83 -3.95
C LEU A 87 -10.82 0.65 -3.72
N VAL A 88 -11.09 0.37 -2.45
CA VAL A 88 -11.94 -0.75 -2.09
C VAL A 88 -12.92 -0.30 -1.01
N ASP A 89 -13.99 -1.08 -0.84
CA ASP A 89 -15.00 -0.76 0.17
C ASP A 89 -14.56 -1.26 1.54
N GLU A 90 -13.75 -2.30 1.55
CA GLU A 90 -13.22 -2.85 2.78
C GLU A 90 -11.96 -3.62 2.47
N LEU A 91 -11.11 -3.77 3.47
CA LEU A 91 -9.87 -4.52 3.32
C LEU A 91 -10.07 -5.96 3.76
N ALA A 92 -9.44 -6.88 3.02
CA ALA A 92 -9.47 -8.29 3.41
C ALA A 92 -8.87 -8.43 4.80
N ALA A 93 -9.46 -9.26 5.62
CA ALA A 93 -9.00 -9.45 7.00
C ALA A 93 -8.89 -10.92 7.32
N THR A 94 -7.96 -11.23 8.21
CA THR A 94 -7.80 -12.59 8.71
C THR A 94 -8.87 -12.87 9.76
N THR A 95 -8.97 -14.13 10.20
CA THR A 95 -9.94 -14.47 11.21
C THR A 95 -9.71 -13.75 12.52
N VAL A 96 -8.49 -13.28 12.78
CA VAL A 96 -8.23 -12.54 14.01
C VAL A 96 -8.44 -11.04 13.83
N GLY A 97 -8.95 -10.61 12.69
CA GLY A 97 -9.26 -9.22 12.48
C GLY A 97 -8.14 -8.36 11.95
N LYS A 98 -7.01 -8.95 11.64
CA LYS A 98 -5.91 -8.20 11.05
C LYS A 98 -6.06 -8.14 9.54
N ILE A 99 -5.57 -7.06 8.96
CA ILE A 99 -5.61 -6.94 7.50
C ILE A 99 -4.78 -8.06 6.88
N ASP A 100 -5.38 -8.77 5.95
CA ASP A 100 -4.73 -9.91 5.30
C ASP A 100 -3.91 -9.42 4.12
N LYS A 101 -2.68 -9.01 4.40
CA LYS A 101 -1.82 -8.49 3.35
C LYS A 101 -1.42 -9.53 2.33
N LYS A 102 -1.38 -10.77 2.74
CA LYS A 102 -1.07 -11.85 1.82
C LYS A 102 -2.15 -11.93 0.73
N ALA A 103 -3.41 -11.82 1.14
CA ALA A 103 -4.50 -11.82 0.18
C ALA A 103 -4.43 -10.61 -0.73
N LEU A 104 -4.06 -9.45 -0.19
CA LEU A 104 -3.95 -8.24 -0.99
C LEU A 104 -2.80 -8.35 -2.00
N ARG A 105 -1.67 -8.92 -1.59
CA ARG A 105 -0.57 -9.14 -2.52
C ARG A 105 -0.96 -10.09 -3.64
N ALA A 106 -1.71 -11.13 -3.30
CA ALA A 106 -2.18 -12.06 -4.32
C ALA A 106 -3.16 -11.36 -5.26
N ASP A 107 -4.01 -10.51 -4.73
CA ASP A 107 -4.98 -9.78 -5.52
C ASP A 107 -4.30 -8.86 -6.54
N ILE A 108 -3.32 -8.08 -6.08
CA ILE A 108 -2.67 -7.14 -7.01
C ILE A 108 -1.84 -7.90 -8.04
N ALA A 109 -1.20 -8.99 -7.65
CA ALA A 109 -0.46 -9.80 -8.60
C ALA A 109 -1.40 -10.37 -9.66
N GLY A 110 -2.59 -10.79 -9.24
CA GLY A 110 -3.59 -11.30 -10.17
C GLY A 110 -4.11 -10.22 -11.10
N ARG A 111 -4.32 -9.02 -10.59
CA ARG A 111 -4.79 -7.92 -11.43
C ARG A 111 -3.76 -7.57 -12.50
N LEU A 112 -2.49 -7.56 -12.14
CA LEU A 112 -1.44 -7.25 -13.11
C LEU A 112 -1.20 -8.40 -14.07
N GLY A 113 -1.09 -9.61 -13.55
CA GLY A 113 -0.81 -10.77 -14.38
C GLY A 113 -2.00 -11.21 -15.18
N GLY A 114 -3.21 -10.96 -14.66
CA GLY A 114 -4.42 -11.35 -15.35
C GLY A 114 -4.83 -10.41 -16.46
N THR A 115 -4.16 -9.28 -16.57
CA THR A 115 -4.49 -8.34 -17.62
C THR A 115 -4.08 -8.95 -18.95
N PRO A 116 -5.02 -9.18 -19.82
CA PRO A 116 -4.67 -9.74 -21.11
C PRO A 116 -3.78 -8.77 -21.80
N ALA A 117 -2.78 -9.29 -22.27
CA ALA A 117 -1.83 -8.42 -22.95
C ALA A 117 -2.43 -7.89 -24.21
#